data_eea6fb130d23f05a2b8def8dcec2f9ec
#
_entry.id   eea6fb130d23f05a2b8def8dcec2f9ec
#
_cell.length_a   1.000
_cell.length_b   1.000
_cell.length_c   1.000
_cell.angle_alpha   90.00
_cell.angle_beta   90.00
_cell.angle_gamma   90.00
#
_symmetry.space_group_name_H-M   'P 1'
#
loop_
_entity.id
_entity.type
_entity.pdbx_description
1 polymer ?
#
loop_
_entity_poly.entity_id
_entity_poly.type
_entity_poly.pdbx_seq_one_letter_code
_entity_poly.pdbx_strand_id
1 'polypeptide(L)'
;VVQYDAADYDTVEMPTLGAKNGLTLYDMIGKDYDDADWDTLLDQLTYDEMVTLIGDSFHWTMPIKSIQAPGSRDENGPQGLTASLFGNTDKEKLTATAFTSEDVMAATFNTDIMTEIGKVIGNNCLSAGVAILYGPGNNIHRTPYGGRNFEYYSEDGFLSGKMSAYEVAAIQEKGVHVVMKHFALNDCEQDRIGLGVWLSEQAAREVYLKAFQDVFEEGNANGTMVAYTRWGCIWSGGNKGLMTGIMRNEWGSNGLTITDNVLNPYVNGPDGVMAGGVTTYDAMMPYVTKELPAYKNDPVMVTAMREACHHDLYVLANSVAMNGVGENTTIKFVQPKLLVILKTIATIGVVGFILSLVMFILKKRKFKKSEEYTSYMAWKKELKQNKKQA
;
A
#
# COMPACT_ATOMS: atom_id res chain seq x y z
N VAL A 1 1.81 -8.14 -21.49
CA VAL A 1 1.62 -8.09 -20.03
C VAL A 1 1.65 -9.52 -19.57
N VAL A 2 2.66 -9.91 -18.78
CA VAL A 2 2.66 -11.20 -18.11
C VAL A 2 1.54 -11.09 -17.05
N GLN A 3 0.58 -11.98 -17.09
CA GLN A 3 -0.44 -12.10 -16.05
C GLN A 3 -0.13 -13.36 -15.23
N TYR A 4 -0.38 -13.28 -13.93
CA TYR A 4 -0.25 -14.44 -13.06
C TYR A 4 -1.11 -15.60 -13.57
N ASP A 5 -0.47 -16.76 -13.71
CA ASP A 5 -1.13 -18.05 -13.93
C ASP A 5 -0.52 -19.07 -12.93
N ALA A 6 -1.37 -19.68 -12.10
CA ALA A 6 -0.95 -20.67 -11.12
C ALA A 6 -0.22 -21.87 -11.74
N ALA A 7 -0.48 -22.17 -13.00
CA ALA A 7 0.17 -23.28 -13.74
C ALA A 7 1.68 -23.03 -13.99
N ASP A 8 2.14 -21.78 -13.88
CA ASP A 8 3.56 -21.41 -14.05
C ASP A 8 4.39 -21.63 -12.76
N TYR A 9 3.76 -22.08 -11.68
CA TYR A 9 4.38 -22.26 -10.37
C TYR A 9 4.25 -23.69 -9.85
N ASP A 10 5.19 -24.07 -8.99
CA ASP A 10 5.13 -25.36 -8.31
C ASP A 10 3.88 -25.45 -7.41
N THR A 11 3.32 -26.65 -7.34
CA THR A 11 2.17 -26.92 -6.47
C THR A 11 2.57 -26.82 -5.01
N VAL A 12 1.86 -26.03 -4.23
CA VAL A 12 2.05 -25.89 -2.78
C VAL A 12 0.76 -26.26 -2.06
N GLU A 13 0.89 -26.66 -0.79
CA GLU A 13 -0.29 -26.87 0.06
C GLU A 13 -0.89 -25.53 0.48
N MET A 14 -2.21 -25.51 0.69
CA MET A 14 -2.90 -24.32 1.19
C MET A 14 -2.40 -24.02 2.61
N PRO A 15 -1.86 -22.81 2.87
CA PRO A 15 -1.42 -22.45 4.22
C PRO A 15 -2.60 -22.37 5.19
N THR A 16 -2.31 -22.57 6.48
CA THR A 16 -3.30 -22.40 7.54
C THR A 16 -3.74 -20.95 7.64
N LEU A 17 -5.05 -20.73 7.74
CA LEU A 17 -5.64 -19.41 7.93
C LEU A 17 -6.70 -19.43 9.05
N GLY A 18 -6.81 -18.33 9.80
CA GLY A 18 -7.84 -18.12 10.81
C GLY A 18 -7.68 -18.99 12.06
N ALA A 19 -6.49 -19.51 12.30
CA ALA A 19 -6.15 -20.21 13.55
C ALA A 19 -6.37 -19.29 14.77
N LYS A 20 -6.45 -19.89 15.95
CA LYS A 20 -6.59 -19.15 17.22
C LYS A 20 -5.48 -19.58 18.17
N ASN A 21 -4.27 -19.16 17.86
CA ASN A 21 -3.07 -19.50 18.62
C ASN A 21 -2.86 -18.57 19.82
N GLY A 22 -3.47 -17.38 19.78
CA GLY A 22 -3.40 -16.40 20.87
C GLY A 22 -2.19 -15.48 20.85
N LEU A 23 -1.28 -15.63 19.86
CA LEU A 23 -0.18 -14.68 19.66
C LEU A 23 -0.70 -13.34 19.16
N THR A 24 -0.04 -12.28 19.55
CA THR A 24 -0.30 -10.92 19.12
C THR A 24 0.93 -10.33 18.43
N LEU A 25 0.78 -9.24 17.71
CA LEU A 25 1.94 -8.58 17.09
C LEU A 25 2.96 -8.10 18.14
N TYR A 26 2.52 -7.83 19.38
CA TYR A 26 3.41 -7.49 20.50
C TYR A 26 4.43 -8.59 20.79
N ASP A 27 4.03 -9.85 20.68
CA ASP A 27 4.90 -11.01 20.94
C ASP A 27 6.03 -11.15 19.91
N MET A 28 5.94 -10.42 18.79
CA MET A 28 6.91 -10.42 17.70
C MET A 28 7.95 -9.29 17.79
N ILE A 29 7.79 -8.35 18.73
CA ILE A 29 8.72 -7.22 18.86
C ILE A 29 10.14 -7.73 19.13
N GLY A 30 11.08 -7.32 18.28
CA GLY A 30 12.51 -7.66 18.40
C GLY A 30 12.87 -9.09 18.00
N LYS A 31 11.93 -9.88 17.46
CA LYS A 31 12.23 -11.19 16.90
C LYS A 31 12.84 -11.05 15.51
N ASP A 32 13.76 -11.96 15.19
CA ASP A 32 14.32 -12.06 13.85
C ASP A 32 13.23 -12.44 12.83
N TYR A 33 13.43 -12.06 11.56
CA TYR A 33 12.48 -12.35 10.49
C TYR A 33 12.19 -13.85 10.35
N ASP A 34 13.20 -14.70 10.52
CA ASP A 34 13.11 -16.16 10.39
C ASP A 34 12.68 -16.88 11.70
N ASP A 35 12.25 -16.15 12.74
CA ASP A 35 11.77 -16.78 13.97
C ASP A 35 10.49 -17.58 13.71
N ALA A 36 10.44 -18.83 14.18
CA ALA A 36 9.33 -19.76 13.92
C ALA A 36 7.96 -19.28 14.46
N ASP A 37 7.94 -18.35 15.42
CA ASP A 37 6.69 -17.80 15.95
C ASP A 37 5.96 -16.94 14.90
N TRP A 38 6.66 -16.44 13.88
CA TRP A 38 6.02 -15.75 12.75
C TRP A 38 5.04 -16.66 12.03
N ASP A 39 5.39 -17.90 11.75
CA ASP A 39 4.45 -18.85 11.13
C ASP A 39 3.21 -19.05 11.97
N THR A 40 3.40 -19.19 13.30
CA THR A 40 2.29 -19.35 14.25
C THR A 40 1.40 -18.10 14.28
N LEU A 41 1.97 -16.89 14.24
CA LEU A 41 1.23 -15.64 14.19
C LEU A 41 0.43 -15.52 12.87
N LEU A 42 1.10 -15.76 11.75
CA LEU A 42 0.53 -15.63 10.41
C LEU A 42 -0.62 -16.64 10.16
N ASP A 43 -0.60 -17.79 10.79
CA ASP A 43 -1.70 -18.78 10.76
C ASP A 43 -3.03 -18.20 11.27
N GLN A 44 -3.00 -17.16 12.08
CA GLN A 44 -4.21 -16.51 12.62
C GLN A 44 -4.85 -15.55 11.64
N LEU A 45 -4.11 -15.08 10.61
CA LEU A 45 -4.65 -14.16 9.62
C LEU A 45 -5.81 -14.82 8.87
N THR A 46 -6.86 -14.06 8.66
CA THR A 46 -7.91 -14.45 7.72
C THR A 46 -7.55 -13.98 6.30
N TYR A 47 -8.10 -14.64 5.29
CA TYR A 47 -7.90 -14.21 3.90
C TYR A 47 -8.29 -12.74 3.69
N ASP A 48 -9.40 -12.31 4.27
CA ASP A 48 -9.91 -10.95 4.13
C ASP A 48 -9.01 -9.91 4.83
N GLU A 49 -8.35 -10.28 5.93
CA GLU A 49 -7.34 -9.44 6.57
C GLU A 49 -6.10 -9.29 5.70
N MET A 50 -5.63 -10.36 5.06
CA MET A 50 -4.51 -10.27 4.11
C MET A 50 -4.86 -9.38 2.91
N VAL A 51 -6.05 -9.55 2.31
CA VAL A 51 -6.53 -8.67 1.23
C VAL A 51 -6.55 -7.21 1.67
N THR A 52 -7.00 -6.94 2.90
CA THR A 52 -7.08 -5.58 3.43
C THR A 52 -5.68 -4.99 3.67
N LEU A 53 -4.78 -5.74 4.30
CA LEU A 53 -3.42 -5.28 4.58
C LEU A 53 -2.67 -4.97 3.28
N ILE A 54 -2.75 -5.86 2.29
CA ILE A 54 -2.06 -5.70 1.01
C ILE A 54 -2.69 -4.61 0.15
N GLY A 55 -4.01 -4.55 0.06
CA GLY A 55 -4.70 -3.81 -1.00
C GLY A 55 -5.37 -2.51 -0.60
N ASP A 56 -5.44 -2.16 0.69
CA ASP A 56 -6.22 -1.01 1.19
C ASP A 56 -5.36 -0.03 2.00
N SER A 57 -4.09 0.03 1.72
CA SER A 57 -3.12 0.91 2.36
C SER A 57 -2.93 2.20 1.55
N PHE A 58 -3.46 3.31 2.04
CA PHE A 58 -3.24 4.64 1.45
C PHE A 58 -2.75 5.59 2.53
N HIS A 59 -1.43 5.81 2.59
CA HIS A 59 -0.76 6.52 3.68
C HIS A 59 -1.07 5.95 5.07
N TRP A 60 -1.35 4.65 5.12
CA TRP A 60 -1.64 3.89 6.33
C TRP A 60 -1.24 2.43 6.14
N THR A 61 -0.70 1.81 7.18
CA THR A 61 -0.71 0.35 7.29
C THR A 61 -1.97 -0.06 8.04
N MET A 62 -2.74 -0.98 7.46
CA MET A 62 -4.06 -1.34 7.99
C MET A 62 -3.95 -2.15 9.28
N PRO A 63 -4.81 -1.87 10.28
CA PRO A 63 -4.84 -2.64 11.51
C PRO A 63 -5.41 -4.04 11.29
N ILE A 64 -4.84 -5.06 11.95
CA ILE A 64 -5.27 -6.47 11.85
C ILE A 64 -5.80 -6.96 13.20
N LYS A 65 -7.07 -7.35 13.19
CA LYS A 65 -7.77 -7.69 14.43
C LYS A 65 -7.36 -9.05 14.99
N SER A 66 -7.17 -10.06 14.15
CA SER A 66 -6.88 -11.44 14.60
C SER A 66 -5.62 -11.55 15.44
N ILE A 67 -4.66 -10.66 15.22
CA ILE A 67 -3.34 -10.61 15.86
C ILE A 67 -3.12 -9.35 16.70
N GLN A 68 -4.17 -8.57 16.97
CA GLN A 68 -4.08 -7.30 17.71
C GLN A 68 -3.00 -6.34 17.17
N ALA A 69 -2.78 -6.32 15.84
CA ALA A 69 -1.85 -5.39 15.23
C ALA A 69 -2.50 -4.00 15.11
N PRO A 70 -1.88 -2.92 15.61
CA PRO A 70 -2.34 -1.57 15.36
C PRO A 70 -2.14 -1.22 13.88
N GLY A 71 -2.86 -0.22 13.39
CA GLY A 71 -2.48 0.45 12.16
C GLY A 71 -1.36 1.44 12.40
N SER A 72 -0.67 1.85 11.34
CA SER A 72 0.29 2.93 11.39
C SER A 72 -0.17 4.13 10.56
N ARG A 73 0.45 5.27 10.82
CA ARG A 73 0.40 6.44 9.95
C ARG A 73 1.68 6.51 9.15
N ASP A 74 1.54 6.67 7.84
CA ASP A 74 2.63 6.67 6.90
C ASP A 74 2.58 7.98 6.11
N GLU A 75 3.71 8.68 5.94
CA GLU A 75 3.72 10.03 5.36
C GLU A 75 4.93 10.25 4.44
N ASN A 76 4.79 11.19 3.50
CA ASN A 76 5.88 11.61 2.64
C ASN A 76 6.90 12.47 3.36
N GLY A 77 8.14 12.46 2.87
CA GLY A 77 9.13 13.37 3.38
C GLY A 77 10.55 13.22 2.86
N PRO A 78 10.81 13.35 1.55
CA PRO A 78 12.19 13.33 1.03
C PRO A 78 13.06 14.43 1.62
N GLN A 79 12.57 15.66 1.74
CA GLN A 79 13.29 16.79 2.36
C GLN A 79 12.76 17.14 3.76
N GLY A 80 12.40 16.14 4.53
CA GLY A 80 11.74 16.25 5.82
C GLY A 80 10.25 15.95 5.74
N LEU A 81 9.67 15.60 6.88
CA LEU A 81 8.29 15.19 6.98
C LEU A 81 7.34 16.25 6.42
N THR A 82 6.50 15.87 5.47
CA THR A 82 5.46 16.72 4.89
C THR A 82 4.08 16.31 5.37
N ALA A 83 3.16 17.27 5.48
CA ALA A 83 1.76 16.96 5.76
C ALA A 83 1.15 16.21 4.57
N SER A 84 0.34 15.18 4.85
CA SER A 84 -0.41 14.46 3.83
C SER A 84 -1.28 15.42 3.02
N LEU A 85 -1.35 15.20 1.70
CA LEU A 85 -2.25 15.92 0.78
C LEU A 85 -3.73 15.84 1.21
N PHE A 86 -4.09 14.78 1.89
CA PHE A 86 -5.45 14.50 2.36
C PHE A 86 -5.61 14.78 3.85
N GLY A 87 -4.61 15.43 4.42
CA GLY A 87 -4.59 16.02 5.73
C GLY A 87 -5.41 15.24 6.75
N ASN A 88 -4.78 14.36 7.49
CA ASN A 88 -5.30 14.12 8.82
C ASN A 88 -5.07 15.43 9.58
N THR A 89 -6.05 16.31 9.48
CA THR A 89 -6.04 17.64 10.07
C THR A 89 -6.36 17.55 11.56
N ASP A 90 -5.68 16.73 12.30
CA ASP A 90 -5.38 17.09 13.66
C ASP A 90 -4.43 18.28 13.53
N LYS A 91 -5.04 19.45 13.49
CA LYS A 91 -4.39 20.76 13.34
C LYS A 91 -3.48 21.11 14.50
N GLU A 92 -3.17 20.17 15.33
CA GLU A 92 -2.14 20.25 16.35
C GLU A 92 -0.79 20.09 15.68
N LYS A 93 -0.42 21.17 14.97
CA LYS A 93 0.94 21.64 14.77
C LYS A 93 1.97 20.56 14.46
N LEU A 94 1.89 19.97 13.26
CA LEU A 94 3.05 19.34 12.69
C LEU A 94 4.09 20.44 12.40
N THR A 95 4.96 20.72 13.37
CA THR A 95 6.15 21.52 13.16
C THR A 95 7.26 20.59 12.73
N ALA A 96 7.39 20.37 11.43
CA ALA A 96 8.49 19.62 10.86
C ALA A 96 9.53 20.59 10.28
N THR A 97 10.79 20.17 10.32
CA THR A 97 11.86 20.91 9.66
C THR A 97 11.81 20.61 8.16
N ALA A 98 11.77 21.66 7.34
CA ALA A 98 11.98 21.55 5.91
C ALA A 98 13.47 21.76 5.62
N PHE A 99 14.08 20.77 4.99
CA PHE A 99 15.47 20.83 4.55
C PHE A 99 15.56 21.35 3.11
N THR A 100 16.78 21.59 2.66
CA THR A 100 17.05 21.90 1.26
C THR A 100 16.79 20.68 0.37
N SER A 101 16.93 20.84 -0.94
CA SER A 101 16.83 19.71 -1.88
C SER A 101 17.94 18.68 -1.65
N GLU A 102 17.67 17.43 -1.95
CA GLU A 102 18.58 16.30 -1.70
C GLU A 102 19.89 16.44 -2.49
N ASP A 103 19.86 16.99 -3.69
CA ASP A 103 21.07 17.28 -4.48
C ASP A 103 22.02 18.29 -3.78
N VAL A 104 21.46 19.30 -3.11
CA VAL A 104 22.25 20.25 -2.30
C VAL A 104 22.78 19.55 -1.05
N MET A 105 22.00 18.70 -0.41
CA MET A 105 22.46 17.89 0.73
C MET A 105 23.65 16.99 0.30
N ALA A 106 23.51 16.28 -0.83
CA ALA A 106 24.55 15.41 -1.36
C ALA A 106 25.82 16.17 -1.79
N ALA A 107 25.68 17.40 -2.31
CA ALA A 107 26.80 18.25 -2.68
C ALA A 107 27.71 18.65 -1.52
N THR A 108 27.32 18.38 -0.28
CA THR A 108 28.18 18.55 0.89
C THR A 108 29.29 17.50 0.96
N PHE A 109 29.11 16.34 0.33
CA PHE A 109 29.96 15.16 0.44
C PHE A 109 30.26 14.76 1.90
N ASN A 110 29.32 15.05 2.81
CA ASN A 110 29.52 14.88 4.25
C ASN A 110 28.40 14.01 4.86
N THR A 111 28.75 12.77 5.14
CA THR A 111 27.83 11.78 5.73
C THR A 111 27.41 12.10 7.16
N ASP A 112 28.22 12.86 7.93
CA ASP A 112 27.84 13.28 9.29
C ASP A 112 26.67 14.26 9.23
N ILE A 113 26.63 15.14 8.21
CA ILE A 113 25.50 16.05 7.99
C ILE A 113 24.25 15.23 7.66
N MET A 114 24.34 14.20 6.82
CA MET A 114 23.22 13.32 6.50
C MET A 114 22.68 12.59 7.75
N THR A 115 23.58 12.13 8.61
CA THR A 115 23.21 11.53 9.89
C THR A 115 22.45 12.53 10.78
N GLU A 116 22.89 13.76 10.89
CA GLU A 116 22.17 14.78 11.68
C GLU A 116 20.82 15.16 11.08
N ILE A 117 20.72 15.26 9.75
CA ILE A 117 19.46 15.47 9.04
C ILE A 117 18.50 14.30 9.34
N GLY A 118 18.95 13.06 9.19
CA GLY A 118 18.16 11.87 9.47
C GLY A 118 17.64 11.82 10.91
N LYS A 119 18.46 12.19 11.90
CA LYS A 119 18.02 12.30 13.30
C LYS A 119 16.89 13.31 13.49
N VAL A 120 16.95 14.45 12.82
CA VAL A 120 15.91 15.48 12.90
C VAL A 120 14.63 14.99 12.22
N ILE A 121 14.73 14.41 11.04
CA ILE A 121 13.57 13.83 10.32
C ILE A 121 12.91 12.73 11.17
N GLY A 122 13.69 11.80 11.71
CA GLY A 122 13.17 10.74 12.57
C GLY A 122 12.47 11.26 13.82
N ASN A 123 13.02 12.29 14.47
CA ASN A 123 12.39 12.95 15.62
C ASN A 123 11.08 13.66 15.23
N ASN A 124 11.01 14.29 14.06
CA ASN A 124 9.79 14.91 13.55
C ASN A 124 8.70 13.83 13.30
N CYS A 125 9.07 12.73 12.68
CA CYS A 125 8.17 11.60 12.47
C CYS A 125 7.66 11.01 13.78
N LEU A 126 8.54 10.76 14.74
CA LEU A 126 8.19 10.28 16.08
C LEU A 126 7.20 11.22 16.78
N SER A 127 7.45 12.53 16.75
CA SER A 127 6.57 13.54 17.35
C SER A 127 5.21 13.62 16.66
N ALA A 128 5.15 13.30 15.36
CA ALA A 128 3.93 13.31 14.57
C ALA A 128 3.16 11.98 14.63
N GLY A 129 3.73 10.94 15.27
CA GLY A 129 3.16 9.59 15.30
C GLY A 129 3.21 8.90 13.92
N VAL A 130 4.21 9.23 13.10
CA VAL A 130 4.46 8.62 11.79
C VAL A 130 5.43 7.46 11.97
N ALA A 131 5.00 6.26 11.60
CA ALA A 131 5.79 5.05 11.74
C ALA A 131 6.60 4.70 10.48
N ILE A 132 6.08 5.09 9.31
CA ILE A 132 6.68 4.80 8.01
C ILE A 132 6.79 6.11 7.22
N LEU A 133 8.00 6.43 6.77
CA LEU A 133 8.31 7.63 6.00
C LEU A 133 8.55 7.27 4.53
N TYR A 134 7.78 7.86 3.61
CA TYR A 134 7.95 7.72 2.16
C TYR A 134 9.02 8.70 1.65
N GLY A 135 10.23 8.27 1.62
CA GLY A 135 11.46 8.99 1.29
C GLY A 135 12.65 8.35 2.00
N PRO A 136 13.87 8.74 1.66
CA PRO A 136 14.25 9.69 0.64
C PRO A 136 14.08 9.19 -0.80
N GLY A 137 14.33 10.06 -1.78
CA GLY A 137 14.38 9.73 -3.19
C GLY A 137 15.77 9.25 -3.60
N ASN A 138 15.87 8.09 -4.28
CA ASN A 138 17.15 7.47 -4.62
C ASN A 138 17.37 7.27 -6.11
N ASN A 139 16.49 7.75 -6.97
CA ASN A 139 16.76 7.71 -8.40
C ASN A 139 17.89 8.65 -8.77
N ILE A 140 18.56 8.38 -9.88
CA ILE A 140 19.69 9.23 -10.33
C ILE A 140 19.21 10.37 -11.24
N HIS A 141 19.97 11.45 -11.29
CA HIS A 141 19.75 12.53 -12.24
C HIS A 141 20.17 12.08 -13.64
N ARG A 142 19.23 11.65 -14.47
CA ARG A 142 19.48 11.25 -15.86
C ARG A 142 19.63 12.45 -16.77
N THR A 143 18.81 13.47 -16.55
CA THR A 143 18.76 14.71 -17.29
C THR A 143 18.61 15.89 -16.35
N PRO A 144 19.23 17.03 -16.63
CA PRO A 144 19.01 18.24 -15.82
C PRO A 144 17.58 18.74 -15.84
N TYR A 145 16.78 18.31 -16.82
CA TYR A 145 15.35 18.63 -16.92
C TYR A 145 14.43 17.64 -16.21
N GLY A 146 14.96 16.72 -15.42
CA GLY A 146 14.19 15.81 -14.61
C GLY A 146 13.32 16.58 -13.61
N GLY A 147 11.98 16.41 -13.68
CA GLY A 147 11.04 17.19 -12.87
C GLY A 147 11.14 16.95 -11.36
N ARG A 148 11.85 15.91 -10.94
CA ARG A 148 12.03 15.52 -9.53
C ARG A 148 13.50 15.40 -9.11
N ASN A 149 14.45 15.99 -9.86
CA ASN A 149 15.86 15.98 -9.48
C ASN A 149 16.10 16.57 -8.09
N PHE A 150 15.27 17.51 -7.65
CA PHE A 150 15.36 18.13 -6.33
C PHE A 150 15.15 17.15 -5.16
N GLU A 151 14.48 16.00 -5.39
CA GLU A 151 14.29 14.97 -4.37
C GLU A 151 15.17 13.73 -4.59
N TYR A 152 16.22 13.85 -5.41
CA TYR A 152 17.22 12.82 -5.67
C TYR A 152 18.63 13.39 -5.45
N TYR A 153 19.53 12.59 -4.91
CA TYR A 153 20.83 13.08 -4.41
C TYR A 153 21.80 13.48 -5.51
N SER A 154 21.94 12.70 -6.59
CA SER A 154 22.98 12.90 -7.59
C SER A 154 22.70 12.15 -8.89
N GLU A 155 23.51 12.46 -9.94
CA GLU A 155 23.65 11.61 -11.12
C GLU A 155 24.54 10.38 -10.85
N ASP A 156 25.34 10.40 -9.79
CA ASP A 156 26.22 9.31 -9.37
C ASP A 156 25.50 8.39 -8.37
N GLY A 157 25.33 7.12 -8.78
CA GLY A 157 24.67 6.11 -7.96
C GLY A 157 25.42 5.80 -6.65
N PHE A 158 26.77 5.86 -6.65
CA PHE A 158 27.57 5.66 -5.44
C PHE A 158 27.38 6.81 -4.44
N LEU A 159 27.49 8.07 -4.88
CA LEU A 159 27.24 9.22 -4.01
C LEU A 159 25.83 9.21 -3.46
N SER A 160 24.84 8.95 -4.32
CA SER A 160 23.42 8.85 -3.91
C SER A 160 23.23 7.77 -2.85
N GLY A 161 23.76 6.56 -3.09
CA GLY A 161 23.64 5.45 -2.14
C GLY A 161 24.29 5.76 -0.79
N LYS A 162 25.50 6.31 -0.80
CA LYS A 162 26.23 6.65 0.45
C LYS A 162 25.51 7.72 1.25
N MET A 163 25.13 8.82 0.64
CA MET A 163 24.46 9.92 1.36
C MET A 163 23.13 9.48 1.94
N SER A 164 22.35 8.74 1.15
CA SER A 164 21.07 8.20 1.57
C SER A 164 21.20 7.15 2.69
N ALA A 165 22.20 6.26 2.63
CA ALA A 165 22.39 5.22 3.62
C ALA A 165 22.56 5.79 5.05
N TYR A 166 23.35 6.85 5.20
CA TYR A 166 23.56 7.50 6.50
C TYR A 166 22.31 8.23 7.01
N GLU A 167 21.57 8.87 6.11
CA GLU A 167 20.30 9.49 6.46
C GLU A 167 19.25 8.47 6.92
N VAL A 168 19.08 7.40 6.12
CA VAL A 168 18.11 6.34 6.39
C VAL A 168 18.42 5.62 7.70
N ALA A 169 19.68 5.25 7.94
CA ALA A 169 20.10 4.63 9.20
C ALA A 169 19.71 5.51 10.42
N ALA A 170 19.97 6.79 10.34
CA ALA A 170 19.69 7.74 11.43
C ALA A 170 18.18 7.96 11.65
N ILE A 171 17.36 7.93 10.61
CA ILE A 171 15.89 7.96 10.72
C ILE A 171 15.41 6.69 11.43
N GLN A 172 15.90 5.53 11.00
CA GLN A 172 15.47 4.24 11.52
C GLN A 172 15.92 3.98 12.97
N GLU A 173 17.01 4.58 13.43
CA GLU A 173 17.38 4.60 14.87
C GLU A 173 16.28 5.14 15.81
N LYS A 174 15.31 5.89 15.27
CA LYS A 174 14.16 6.40 16.02
C LYS A 174 12.96 5.45 16.03
N GLY A 175 13.09 4.28 15.38
CA GLY A 175 11.98 3.33 15.19
C GLY A 175 11.00 3.78 14.10
N VAL A 176 11.38 4.73 13.26
CA VAL A 176 10.64 5.14 12.06
C VAL A 176 11.23 4.42 10.86
N HIS A 177 10.45 3.58 10.20
CA HIS A 177 10.94 2.87 9.03
C HIS A 177 10.87 3.73 7.78
N VAL A 178 11.86 3.54 6.92
CA VAL A 178 12.01 4.31 5.68
C VAL A 178 11.56 3.49 4.49
N VAL A 179 10.79 4.11 3.63
CA VAL A 179 10.40 3.60 2.30
C VAL A 179 11.05 4.49 1.25
N MET A 180 12.32 4.17 0.92
CA MET A 180 13.05 4.91 -0.11
C MET A 180 12.44 4.70 -1.50
N LYS A 181 12.57 5.69 -2.39
CA LYS A 181 11.83 5.70 -3.65
C LYS A 181 12.60 6.29 -4.83
N HIS A 182 12.20 5.99 -6.06
CA HIS A 182 11.20 5.02 -6.52
C HIS A 182 11.89 3.84 -7.18
N PHE A 183 11.75 2.67 -6.64
CA PHE A 183 12.45 1.46 -7.06
C PHE A 183 11.71 0.77 -8.21
N ALA A 184 12.24 0.75 -9.42
CA ALA A 184 13.48 1.39 -9.85
C ALA A 184 13.29 2.09 -11.21
N LEU A 185 14.32 2.80 -11.66
CA LEU A 185 14.40 3.41 -12.99
C LEU A 185 13.42 4.59 -13.21
N ASN A 186 13.07 5.34 -12.16
CA ASN A 186 12.23 6.53 -12.26
C ASN A 186 13.05 7.81 -12.41
N ASP A 187 13.88 7.87 -13.44
CA ASP A 187 14.76 9.00 -13.76
C ASP A 187 14.14 9.96 -14.80
N CYS A 188 12.89 9.73 -15.19
CA CYS A 188 12.11 10.59 -16.09
C CYS A 188 10.66 10.66 -15.63
N GLU A 189 10.16 11.89 -15.44
CA GLU A 189 8.79 12.12 -14.98
C GLU A 189 7.76 12.21 -16.12
N GLN A 190 8.23 12.51 -17.35
CA GLN A 190 7.35 12.59 -18.50
C GLN A 190 6.82 11.18 -18.85
N ASP A 191 5.49 11.05 -18.88
CA ASP A 191 4.78 9.81 -19.20
C ASP A 191 5.22 8.60 -18.36
N ARG A 192 5.68 8.82 -17.12
CA ARG A 192 6.27 7.81 -16.25
C ARG A 192 5.35 6.61 -15.96
N ILE A 193 4.02 6.79 -16.02
CA ILE A 193 3.08 5.69 -15.82
C ILE A 193 3.16 4.74 -17.02
N GLY A 194 3.83 3.61 -16.81
CA GLY A 194 4.02 2.60 -17.85
C GLY A 194 5.18 2.86 -18.81
N LEU A 195 6.02 3.88 -18.55
CA LEU A 195 7.24 4.13 -19.29
C LEU A 195 8.16 2.90 -19.27
N GLY A 196 8.49 2.37 -20.45
CA GLY A 196 9.47 1.27 -20.60
C GLY A 196 10.88 1.82 -20.66
N VAL A 197 11.72 1.41 -19.72
CA VAL A 197 13.15 1.75 -19.67
C VAL A 197 13.95 0.55 -20.15
N TRP A 198 14.80 0.75 -21.15
CA TRP A 198 15.60 -0.29 -21.78
C TRP A 198 17.06 -0.05 -21.53
N LEU A 199 17.72 -0.97 -20.83
CA LEU A 199 19.13 -0.91 -20.51
C LEU A 199 19.67 -2.32 -20.29
N SER A 200 21.00 -2.48 -20.34
CA SER A 200 21.65 -3.74 -19.96
C SER A 200 21.59 -3.94 -18.45
N GLU A 201 21.67 -5.18 -18.00
CA GLU A 201 21.75 -5.50 -16.57
C GLU A 201 22.97 -4.84 -15.92
N GLN A 202 24.12 -4.81 -16.62
CA GLN A 202 25.30 -4.13 -16.15
C GLN A 202 25.05 -2.64 -15.87
N ALA A 203 24.45 -1.91 -16.81
CA ALA A 203 24.12 -0.50 -16.63
C ALA A 203 23.11 -0.31 -15.49
N ALA A 204 22.13 -1.21 -15.36
CA ALA A 204 21.18 -1.17 -14.25
C ALA A 204 21.89 -1.28 -12.91
N ARG A 205 22.74 -2.30 -12.73
CA ARG A 205 23.41 -2.58 -11.45
C ARG A 205 24.46 -1.55 -11.09
N GLU A 206 25.29 -1.15 -12.05
CA GLU A 206 26.44 -0.26 -11.78
C GLU A 206 26.02 1.22 -11.62
N VAL A 207 24.89 1.62 -12.18
CA VAL A 207 24.47 3.03 -12.20
C VAL A 207 23.16 3.24 -11.43
N TYR A 208 22.05 2.65 -11.91
CA TYR A 208 20.71 2.98 -11.40
C TYR A 208 20.37 2.30 -10.08
N LEU A 209 20.72 1.02 -9.97
CA LEU A 209 20.42 0.24 -8.76
C LEU A 209 21.45 0.46 -7.66
N LYS A 210 22.66 0.95 -8.00
CA LYS A 210 23.70 1.25 -7.02
C LYS A 210 23.24 2.26 -5.98
N ALA A 211 22.46 3.25 -6.39
CA ALA A 211 21.86 4.24 -5.49
C ALA A 211 20.93 3.64 -4.41
N PHE A 212 20.35 2.48 -4.68
CA PHE A 212 19.48 1.75 -3.73
C PHE A 212 20.25 0.69 -2.95
N GLN A 213 21.23 0.02 -3.58
CA GLN A 213 21.98 -1.07 -2.98
C GLN A 213 22.62 -0.66 -1.65
N ASP A 214 23.38 0.43 -1.64
CA ASP A 214 24.07 0.88 -0.43
C ASP A 214 23.10 1.22 0.71
N VAL A 215 21.87 1.66 0.38
CA VAL A 215 20.86 1.98 1.39
C VAL A 215 20.30 0.71 2.02
N PHE A 216 20.13 -0.38 1.27
CA PHE A 216 19.76 -1.67 1.84
C PHE A 216 20.91 -2.28 2.64
N GLU A 217 22.11 -2.34 2.08
CA GLU A 217 23.24 -3.07 2.65
C GLU A 217 23.92 -2.32 3.81
N GLU A 218 24.02 -0.99 3.75
CA GLU A 218 24.71 -0.17 4.77
C GLU A 218 23.74 0.65 5.63
N GLY A 219 22.65 1.14 5.03
CA GLY A 219 21.60 1.88 5.74
C GLY A 219 20.56 1.00 6.43
N ASN A 220 20.59 -0.31 6.22
CA ASN A 220 19.61 -1.29 6.71
C ASN A 220 18.16 -0.86 6.42
N ALA A 221 17.89 -0.33 5.23
CA ALA A 221 16.56 0.14 4.87
C ALA A 221 15.52 -0.97 4.98
N ASN A 222 14.45 -0.69 5.71
CA ASN A 222 13.35 -1.62 5.97
C ASN A 222 12.15 -1.42 5.03
N GLY A 223 12.34 -0.71 3.92
CA GLY A 223 11.29 -0.55 2.93
C GLY A 223 11.70 0.18 1.67
N THR A 224 10.91 -0.02 0.63
CA THR A 224 11.04 0.72 -0.62
C THR A 224 9.69 0.93 -1.29
N MET A 225 9.59 2.00 -2.09
CA MET A 225 8.43 2.29 -2.93
C MET A 225 8.73 1.96 -4.37
N VAL A 226 7.90 1.13 -4.97
CA VAL A 226 8.04 0.69 -6.36
C VAL A 226 7.68 1.82 -7.32
N ALA A 227 8.50 2.00 -8.35
CA ALA A 227 8.26 3.00 -9.39
C ALA A 227 7.08 2.63 -10.32
N TYR A 228 6.51 3.63 -10.99
CA TYR A 228 5.54 3.44 -12.07
C TYR A 228 6.14 2.82 -13.34
N THR A 229 7.44 2.92 -13.49
CA THR A 229 8.19 2.53 -14.69
C THR A 229 8.24 1.01 -14.88
N ARG A 230 8.59 0.62 -16.09
CA ARG A 230 8.82 -0.77 -16.48
C ARG A 230 10.28 -0.95 -16.85
N TRP A 231 10.88 -2.04 -16.42
CA TRP A 231 12.14 -2.50 -16.99
C TRP A 231 11.83 -3.33 -18.24
N GLY A 232 12.10 -2.77 -19.40
CA GLY A 232 11.57 -3.29 -20.66
C GLY A 232 10.04 -3.23 -20.69
N CYS A 233 9.40 -4.39 -20.75
CA CYS A 233 7.95 -4.52 -20.78
C CYS A 233 7.33 -4.86 -19.43
N ILE A 234 8.14 -5.20 -18.41
CA ILE A 234 7.65 -5.67 -17.11
C ILE A 234 7.64 -4.50 -16.13
N TRP A 235 6.50 -4.24 -15.50
CA TRP A 235 6.41 -3.26 -14.42
C TRP A 235 7.38 -3.62 -13.28
N SER A 236 8.06 -2.61 -12.72
CA SER A 236 9.09 -2.82 -11.70
C SER A 236 8.59 -3.68 -10.52
N GLY A 237 7.38 -3.43 -10.02
CA GLY A 237 6.78 -4.20 -8.92
C GLY A 237 6.37 -5.65 -9.29
N GLY A 238 6.13 -5.92 -10.55
CA GLY A 238 5.85 -7.27 -11.08
C GLY A 238 7.08 -7.98 -11.63
N ASN A 239 8.27 -7.38 -11.49
CA ASN A 239 9.52 -7.95 -11.99
C ASN A 239 10.20 -8.82 -10.92
N LYS A 240 9.95 -10.14 -10.98
CA LYS A 240 10.51 -11.11 -10.03
C LYS A 240 12.05 -11.07 -9.95
N GLY A 241 12.74 -10.86 -11.08
CA GLY A 241 14.20 -10.75 -11.12
C GLY A 241 14.71 -9.55 -10.31
N LEU A 242 14.00 -8.40 -10.41
CA LEU A 242 14.33 -7.20 -9.66
C LEU A 242 13.95 -7.34 -8.18
N MET A 243 12.70 -7.73 -7.90
CA MET A 243 12.14 -7.68 -6.55
C MET A 243 12.63 -8.86 -5.69
N THR A 244 12.44 -10.09 -6.14
CA THR A 244 12.91 -11.27 -5.40
C THR A 244 14.40 -11.50 -5.64
N GLY A 245 14.86 -11.48 -6.89
CA GLY A 245 16.24 -11.82 -7.24
C GLY A 245 17.24 -10.85 -6.63
N ILE A 246 17.12 -9.58 -6.96
CA ILE A 246 18.10 -8.56 -6.53
C ILE A 246 17.78 -8.07 -5.12
N MET A 247 16.59 -7.49 -4.90
CA MET A 247 16.30 -6.82 -3.63
C MET A 247 16.24 -7.79 -2.44
N ARG A 248 15.51 -8.90 -2.56
CA ARG A 248 15.36 -9.86 -1.45
C ARG A 248 16.60 -10.75 -1.30
N ASN A 249 16.97 -11.46 -2.38
CA ASN A 249 17.97 -12.52 -2.28
C ASN A 249 19.41 -12.00 -2.28
N GLU A 250 19.75 -11.01 -3.11
CA GLU A 250 21.11 -10.50 -3.19
C GLU A 250 21.39 -9.45 -2.11
N TRP A 251 20.47 -8.52 -1.88
CA TRP A 251 20.63 -7.44 -0.89
C TRP A 251 20.04 -7.75 0.49
N GLY A 252 19.35 -8.89 0.64
CA GLY A 252 18.87 -9.41 1.92
C GLY A 252 17.72 -8.62 2.54
N SER A 253 16.93 -7.88 1.74
CA SER A 253 15.83 -7.06 2.27
C SER A 253 14.65 -7.91 2.74
N ASN A 254 14.34 -7.84 4.02
CA ASN A 254 13.12 -8.38 4.63
C ASN A 254 12.05 -7.28 4.87
N GLY A 255 12.29 -6.07 4.39
CA GLY A 255 11.43 -4.92 4.60
C GLY A 255 10.16 -4.94 3.75
N LEU A 256 9.24 -4.04 4.09
CA LEU A 256 8.01 -3.82 3.32
C LEU A 256 8.30 -3.20 1.94
N THR A 257 7.39 -3.42 1.01
CA THR A 257 7.46 -2.79 -0.31
C THR A 257 6.09 -2.26 -0.70
N ILE A 258 5.98 -0.95 -0.80
CA ILE A 258 4.74 -0.28 -1.20
C ILE A 258 4.80 0.16 -2.66
N THR A 259 3.67 0.26 -3.33
CA THR A 259 3.62 0.92 -4.65
C THR A 259 3.72 2.43 -4.50
N ASP A 260 4.14 3.13 -5.55
CA ASP A 260 3.73 4.52 -5.75
C ASP A 260 2.19 4.57 -5.89
N ASN A 261 1.61 5.74 -5.77
CA ASN A 261 0.17 5.91 -5.60
C ASN A 261 -0.66 5.29 -6.74
N VAL A 262 -1.55 4.36 -6.40
CA VAL A 262 -2.43 3.68 -7.35
C VAL A 262 -3.72 4.48 -7.55
N LEU A 263 -3.65 5.53 -8.37
CA LEU A 263 -4.80 6.36 -8.73
C LEU A 263 -5.65 5.76 -9.87
N ASN A 264 -5.05 4.88 -10.67
CA ASN A 264 -5.70 4.19 -11.77
C ASN A 264 -5.10 2.78 -11.94
N PRO A 265 -5.73 1.87 -12.70
CA PRO A 265 -5.29 0.49 -12.82
C PRO A 265 -4.08 0.35 -13.76
N TYR A 266 -2.92 0.91 -13.41
CA TYR A 266 -1.67 0.73 -14.15
C TYR A 266 -0.86 -0.50 -13.69
N VAL A 267 -1.24 -1.09 -12.57
CA VAL A 267 -0.62 -2.28 -11.96
C VAL A 267 -1.58 -3.45 -12.00
N ASN A 268 -1.02 -4.65 -11.99
CA ASN A 268 -1.74 -5.88 -11.73
C ASN A 268 -1.40 -6.31 -10.29
N GLY A 269 -2.41 -6.36 -9.42
CA GLY A 269 -2.22 -6.69 -8.00
C GLY A 269 -1.60 -8.08 -7.79
N PRO A 270 -2.14 -9.14 -8.39
CA PRO A 270 -1.56 -10.48 -8.32
C PRO A 270 -0.11 -10.56 -8.79
N ASP A 271 0.26 -9.92 -9.89
CA ASP A 271 1.63 -9.96 -10.43
C ASP A 271 2.64 -9.34 -9.44
N GLY A 272 2.27 -8.24 -8.79
CA GLY A 272 3.13 -7.58 -7.81
C GLY A 272 3.36 -8.43 -6.56
N VAL A 273 2.32 -9.08 -6.05
CA VAL A 273 2.43 -10.03 -4.92
C VAL A 273 3.30 -11.22 -5.32
N MET A 274 3.04 -11.83 -6.49
CA MET A 274 3.77 -13.02 -6.98
C MET A 274 5.23 -12.75 -7.35
N ALA A 275 5.57 -11.50 -7.66
CA ALA A 275 6.96 -11.12 -7.85
C ALA A 275 7.79 -11.11 -6.55
N GLY A 276 7.16 -11.34 -5.40
CA GLY A 276 7.76 -11.26 -4.07
C GLY A 276 8.16 -9.84 -3.68
N GLY A 277 7.59 -8.86 -4.38
CA GLY A 277 8.05 -7.50 -4.33
C GLY A 277 7.08 -6.50 -3.75
N VAL A 278 5.81 -6.61 -4.07
CA VAL A 278 4.82 -5.67 -3.54
C VAL A 278 4.10 -6.32 -2.37
N THR A 279 4.34 -5.81 -1.19
CA THR A 279 3.71 -6.30 0.04
C THR A 279 2.46 -5.50 0.35
N THR A 280 2.42 -4.22 -0.04
CA THR A 280 1.24 -3.38 0.13
C THR A 280 1.05 -2.39 -1.04
N TYR A 281 -0.18 -1.99 -1.29
CA TYR A 281 -0.53 -1.08 -2.38
C TYR A 281 -1.02 0.25 -1.82
N ASP A 282 -0.33 1.34 -2.14
CA ASP A 282 -0.76 2.71 -1.81
C ASP A 282 -1.95 3.12 -2.68
N ALA A 283 -3.10 2.50 -2.42
CA ALA A 283 -4.26 2.55 -3.29
C ALA A 283 -5.40 3.39 -2.70
N MET A 284 -5.65 4.57 -3.28
CA MET A 284 -6.82 5.39 -2.96
C MET A 284 -8.15 4.73 -3.40
N MET A 285 -8.10 3.87 -4.41
CA MET A 285 -9.26 3.20 -4.98
C MET A 285 -9.12 1.68 -4.82
N PRO A 286 -10.21 0.95 -4.60
CA PRO A 286 -10.18 -0.48 -4.28
C PRO A 286 -9.91 -1.36 -5.52
N TYR A 287 -8.86 -1.08 -6.28
CA TYR A 287 -8.49 -1.88 -7.45
C TYR A 287 -8.01 -3.26 -7.03
N VAL A 288 -6.97 -3.30 -6.20
CA VAL A 288 -6.32 -4.54 -5.76
C VAL A 288 -7.22 -5.34 -4.82
N THR A 289 -7.93 -4.67 -3.90
CA THR A 289 -8.92 -5.32 -3.02
C THR A 289 -10.10 -5.94 -3.76
N LYS A 290 -10.32 -5.59 -5.03
CA LYS A 290 -11.31 -6.25 -5.89
C LYS A 290 -10.74 -7.41 -6.69
N GLU A 291 -9.44 -7.41 -6.98
CA GLU A 291 -8.77 -8.45 -7.74
C GLU A 291 -8.43 -9.66 -6.87
N LEU A 292 -7.79 -9.45 -5.73
CA LEU A 292 -7.29 -10.51 -4.85
C LEU A 292 -8.36 -11.52 -4.39
N PRO A 293 -9.63 -11.15 -4.13
CA PRO A 293 -10.65 -12.13 -3.71
C PRO A 293 -10.89 -13.27 -4.69
N ALA A 294 -10.53 -13.12 -5.97
CA ALA A 294 -10.64 -14.17 -6.97
C ALA A 294 -9.70 -15.36 -6.68
N TYR A 295 -8.64 -15.14 -5.91
CA TYR A 295 -7.57 -16.11 -5.66
C TYR A 295 -7.68 -16.81 -4.29
N LYS A 296 -8.80 -16.67 -3.60
CA LYS A 296 -8.99 -17.22 -2.23
C LYS A 296 -8.74 -18.75 -2.13
N ASN A 297 -8.96 -19.47 -3.20
CA ASN A 297 -8.77 -20.92 -3.25
C ASN A 297 -7.51 -21.33 -4.03
N ASP A 298 -6.63 -20.40 -4.30
CA ASP A 298 -5.36 -20.63 -5.00
C ASP A 298 -4.22 -20.71 -3.97
N PRO A 299 -3.67 -21.89 -3.67
CA PRO A 299 -2.66 -22.06 -2.64
C PRO A 299 -1.38 -21.26 -2.91
N VAL A 300 -1.00 -21.13 -4.19
CA VAL A 300 0.21 -20.40 -4.60
C VAL A 300 0.06 -18.91 -4.27
N MET A 301 -1.05 -18.30 -4.68
CA MET A 301 -1.34 -16.91 -4.39
C MET A 301 -1.50 -16.65 -2.90
N VAL A 302 -2.20 -17.53 -2.17
CA VAL A 302 -2.40 -17.38 -0.72
C VAL A 302 -1.06 -17.46 0.02
N THR A 303 -0.15 -18.34 -0.39
CA THR A 303 1.21 -18.41 0.16
C THR A 303 1.99 -17.12 -0.09
N ALA A 304 1.94 -16.58 -1.30
CA ALA A 304 2.61 -15.32 -1.64
C ALA A 304 2.00 -14.12 -0.88
N MET A 305 0.67 -14.10 -0.68
CA MET A 305 0.02 -13.08 0.13
C MET A 305 0.40 -13.18 1.61
N ARG A 306 0.56 -14.40 2.14
CA ARG A 306 1.02 -14.62 3.52
C ARG A 306 2.43 -14.07 3.71
N GLU A 307 3.32 -14.34 2.75
CA GLU A 307 4.68 -13.80 2.76
C GLU A 307 4.70 -12.27 2.67
N ALA A 308 3.89 -11.67 1.79
CA ALA A 308 3.73 -10.22 1.73
C ALA A 308 3.30 -9.63 3.08
N CYS A 309 2.31 -10.25 3.74
CA CYS A 309 1.88 -9.84 5.08
C CYS A 309 2.99 -10.01 6.13
N HIS A 310 3.85 -11.02 6.01
CA HIS A 310 4.99 -11.21 6.91
C HIS A 310 5.93 -10.01 6.86
N HIS A 311 6.34 -9.58 5.67
CA HIS A 311 7.19 -8.40 5.50
C HIS A 311 6.57 -7.14 6.12
N ASP A 312 5.29 -6.89 5.88
CA ASP A 312 4.60 -5.72 6.42
C ASP A 312 4.52 -5.77 7.97
N LEU A 313 4.15 -6.92 8.52
CA LEU A 313 4.00 -7.10 9.96
C LEU A 313 5.34 -7.10 10.69
N TYR A 314 6.40 -7.60 10.05
CA TYR A 314 7.76 -7.55 10.58
C TYR A 314 8.22 -6.09 10.76
N VAL A 315 8.02 -5.27 9.74
CA VAL A 315 8.31 -3.83 9.82
C VAL A 315 7.44 -3.14 10.87
N LEU A 316 6.14 -3.42 10.88
CA LEU A 316 5.20 -2.82 11.84
C LEU A 316 5.54 -3.19 13.29
N ALA A 317 5.89 -4.46 13.56
CA ALA A 317 6.24 -4.94 14.90
C ALA A 317 7.46 -4.20 15.49
N ASN A 318 8.39 -3.78 14.62
CA ASN A 318 9.62 -3.11 15.01
C ASN A 318 9.56 -1.58 14.85
N SER A 319 8.36 -1.02 14.63
CA SER A 319 8.15 0.41 14.41
C SER A 319 7.60 1.14 15.64
N VAL A 320 7.66 2.48 15.59
CA VAL A 320 7.03 3.34 16.61
C VAL A 320 5.51 3.17 16.72
N ALA A 321 4.85 2.51 15.77
CA ALA A 321 3.44 2.14 15.87
C ALA A 321 3.17 1.23 17.08
N MET A 322 4.18 0.49 17.53
CA MET A 322 4.10 -0.36 18.70
C MET A 322 4.41 0.37 20.02
N ASN A 323 4.73 1.66 19.99
CA ASN A 323 5.00 2.43 21.20
C ASN A 323 3.75 2.50 22.09
N GLY A 324 3.90 2.08 23.35
CA GLY A 324 2.81 2.01 24.32
C GLY A 324 1.94 0.75 24.21
N VAL A 325 2.22 -0.14 23.26
CA VAL A 325 1.62 -1.49 23.22
C VAL A 325 2.41 -2.39 24.15
N GLY A 326 1.72 -3.14 25.01
CA GLY A 326 2.32 -4.09 25.96
C GLY A 326 1.48 -5.35 26.04
N GLU A 327 1.96 -6.36 26.76
CA GLU A 327 1.34 -7.69 26.90
C GLU A 327 -0.18 -7.65 27.19
N ASN A 328 -0.63 -6.70 27.99
CA ASN A 328 -2.04 -6.56 28.37
C ASN A 328 -2.79 -5.49 27.58
N THR A 329 -2.21 -4.98 26.50
CA THR A 329 -2.84 -3.95 25.66
C THR A 329 -3.88 -4.60 24.75
N THR A 330 -5.09 -4.02 24.75
CA THR A 330 -6.13 -4.41 23.78
C THR A 330 -6.31 -3.31 22.77
N ILE A 331 -6.10 -3.62 21.51
CA ILE A 331 -6.31 -2.70 20.40
C ILE A 331 -7.81 -2.57 20.10
N LYS A 332 -8.35 -1.34 20.17
CA LYS A 332 -9.74 -1.06 19.82
C LYS A 332 -9.86 -0.66 18.35
N PHE A 333 -10.54 -1.50 17.59
CA PHE A 333 -10.84 -1.23 16.19
C PHE A 333 -12.12 -0.39 16.08
N VAL A 334 -11.96 0.91 15.95
CA VAL A 334 -13.08 1.86 15.91
C VAL A 334 -13.32 2.32 14.47
N GLN A 335 -14.54 2.11 13.98
CA GLN A 335 -14.87 2.63 12.65
C GLN A 335 -14.89 4.17 12.66
N PRO A 336 -14.38 4.83 11.60
CA PRO A 336 -14.44 6.28 11.48
C PRO A 336 -15.88 6.80 11.63
N LYS A 337 -16.08 7.86 12.40
CA LYS A 337 -17.42 8.44 12.64
C LYS A 337 -18.18 8.74 11.34
N LEU A 338 -17.46 9.28 10.32
CA LEU A 338 -18.06 9.55 9.02
C LEU A 338 -18.60 8.29 8.36
N LEU A 339 -17.85 7.19 8.41
CA LEU A 339 -18.29 5.91 7.84
C LEU A 339 -19.55 5.38 8.54
N VAL A 340 -19.62 5.51 9.87
CA VAL A 340 -20.82 5.14 10.65
C VAL A 340 -22.02 5.99 10.23
N ILE A 341 -21.85 7.30 10.07
CA ILE A 341 -22.90 8.21 9.61
C ILE A 341 -23.38 7.81 8.20
N LEU A 342 -22.45 7.60 7.27
CA LEU A 342 -22.80 7.22 5.89
C LEU A 342 -23.53 5.88 5.82
N LYS A 343 -23.07 4.88 6.57
CA LYS A 343 -23.76 3.58 6.69
C LYS A 343 -25.17 3.74 7.27
N THR A 344 -25.35 4.61 8.25
CA THR A 344 -26.66 4.88 8.87
C THR A 344 -27.59 5.54 7.85
N ILE A 345 -27.13 6.57 7.13
CA ILE A 345 -27.92 7.24 6.08
C ILE A 345 -28.31 6.25 4.98
N ALA A 346 -27.35 5.43 4.50
CA ALA A 346 -27.62 4.41 3.50
C ALA A 346 -28.66 3.39 3.97
N THR A 347 -28.59 2.95 5.22
CA THR A 347 -29.57 2.03 5.83
C THR A 347 -30.96 2.65 5.86
N ILE A 348 -31.08 3.90 6.31
CA ILE A 348 -32.34 4.64 6.33
C ILE A 348 -32.93 4.75 4.92
N GLY A 349 -32.05 5.06 3.92
CA GLY A 349 -32.45 5.14 2.52
C GLY A 349 -33.02 3.82 1.97
N VAL A 350 -32.34 2.71 2.25
CA VAL A 350 -32.79 1.37 1.83
C VAL A 350 -34.13 1.00 2.49
N VAL A 351 -34.29 1.23 3.80
CA VAL A 351 -35.53 0.98 4.52
C VAL A 351 -36.66 1.83 3.96
N GLY A 352 -36.41 3.13 3.73
CA GLY A 352 -37.39 4.04 3.13
C GLY A 352 -37.82 3.60 1.73
N PHE A 353 -36.87 3.13 0.92
CA PHE A 353 -37.14 2.58 -0.42
C PHE A 353 -38.03 1.33 -0.34
N ILE A 354 -37.73 0.39 0.56
CA ILE A 354 -38.50 -0.83 0.74
C ILE A 354 -39.93 -0.49 1.20
N LEU A 355 -40.10 0.41 2.18
CA LEU A 355 -41.40 0.85 2.65
C LEU A 355 -42.22 1.51 1.53
N SER A 356 -41.57 2.37 0.73
CA SER A 356 -42.22 3.02 -0.41
C SER A 356 -42.66 2.00 -1.47
N LEU A 357 -41.84 0.99 -1.74
CA LEU A 357 -42.18 -0.09 -2.66
C LEU A 357 -43.36 -0.92 -2.17
N VAL A 358 -43.38 -1.27 -0.88
CA VAL A 358 -44.51 -1.98 -0.25
C VAL A 358 -45.79 -1.17 -0.35
N MET A 359 -45.74 0.12 0.01
CA MET A 359 -46.87 1.02 -0.11
C MET A 359 -47.37 1.15 -1.55
N PHE A 360 -46.46 1.25 -2.51
CA PHE A 360 -46.79 1.27 -3.94
C PHE A 360 -47.52 -0.01 -4.37
N ILE A 361 -47.02 -1.18 -3.96
CA ILE A 361 -47.67 -2.46 -4.26
C ILE A 361 -49.07 -2.56 -3.64
N LEU A 362 -49.21 -2.15 -2.38
CA LEU A 362 -50.50 -2.15 -1.69
C LEU A 362 -51.49 -1.19 -2.36
N LYS A 363 -51.09 0.04 -2.68
CA LYS A 363 -51.90 1.01 -3.43
C LYS A 363 -52.28 0.47 -4.82
N LYS A 364 -51.33 -0.13 -5.53
CA LYS A 364 -51.62 -0.75 -6.84
C LYS A 364 -52.59 -1.89 -6.75
N ARG A 365 -52.51 -2.74 -5.69
CA ARG A 365 -53.50 -3.82 -5.43
C ARG A 365 -54.86 -3.27 -5.11
N LYS A 366 -54.95 -2.20 -4.28
CA LYS A 366 -56.21 -1.53 -3.94
C LYS A 366 -56.84 -0.89 -5.18
N PHE A 367 -56.02 -0.19 -6.00
CA PHE A 367 -56.46 0.41 -7.25
C PHE A 367 -57.04 -0.61 -8.23
N LYS A 368 -56.36 -1.76 -8.40
CA LYS A 368 -56.85 -2.84 -9.28
C LYS A 368 -58.20 -3.42 -8.87
N LYS A 369 -58.63 -3.22 -7.61
CA LYS A 369 -59.91 -3.65 -7.07
C LYS A 369 -60.98 -2.52 -7.10
N SER A 370 -60.64 -1.33 -7.57
CA SER A 370 -61.54 -0.17 -7.61
C SER A 370 -62.43 -0.19 -8.86
N GLU A 371 -63.59 0.44 -8.77
CA GLU A 371 -64.46 0.67 -9.92
C GLU A 371 -63.80 1.51 -11.02
N GLU A 372 -62.95 2.46 -10.61
CA GLU A 372 -62.17 3.29 -11.50
C GLU A 372 -61.21 2.46 -12.40
N TYR A 373 -60.56 1.45 -11.85
CA TYR A 373 -59.73 0.54 -12.64
C TYR A 373 -60.55 -0.30 -13.60
N THR A 374 -61.72 -0.77 -13.17
CA THR A 374 -62.64 -1.54 -14.00
C THR A 374 -63.11 -0.69 -15.18
N SER A 375 -63.53 0.55 -14.95
CA SER A 375 -63.92 1.52 -15.97
C SER A 375 -62.76 1.85 -16.93
N TYR A 376 -61.55 2.05 -16.40
CA TYR A 376 -60.31 2.24 -17.21
C TYR A 376 -60.04 1.05 -18.13
N MET A 377 -60.15 -0.16 -17.61
CA MET A 377 -59.89 -1.37 -18.40
C MET A 377 -60.94 -1.61 -19.49
N ALA A 378 -62.22 -1.26 -19.22
CA ALA A 378 -63.29 -1.29 -20.21
C ALA A 378 -63.01 -0.30 -21.37
N TRP A 379 -62.71 0.96 -21.05
CA TRP A 379 -62.34 1.99 -22.01
C TRP A 379 -61.11 1.59 -22.84
N LYS A 380 -60.07 1.02 -22.21
CA LYS A 380 -58.87 0.56 -22.92
C LYS A 380 -59.15 -0.60 -23.87
N LYS A 381 -60.12 -1.43 -23.57
CA LYS A 381 -60.56 -2.55 -24.43
C LYS A 381 -61.28 -2.01 -25.67
N GLU A 382 -62.16 -1.02 -25.46
CA GLU A 382 -62.89 -0.32 -26.54
C GLU A 382 -61.92 0.39 -27.51
N LEU A 383 -60.96 1.12 -26.97
CA LEU A 383 -59.89 1.75 -27.76
C LEU A 383 -59.12 0.78 -28.65
N LYS A 384 -58.81 -0.43 -28.12
CA LYS A 384 -58.13 -1.48 -28.87
C LYS A 384 -59.01 -2.10 -29.96
N GLN A 385 -60.30 -2.18 -29.76
CA GLN A 385 -61.26 -2.67 -30.75
C GLN A 385 -61.42 -1.64 -31.92
N ASN A 386 -61.55 -0.37 -31.57
CA ASN A 386 -61.66 0.70 -32.57
C ASN A 386 -60.39 0.86 -33.44
N LYS A 387 -59.19 0.62 -32.85
CA LYS A 387 -57.92 0.60 -33.59
C LYS A 387 -57.72 -0.60 -34.52
N LYS A 388 -58.52 -1.65 -34.36
CA LYS A 388 -58.50 -2.81 -35.24
C LYS A 388 -59.48 -2.75 -36.37
N GLN A 389 -60.44 -1.81 -36.31
CA GLN A 389 -61.47 -1.58 -37.29
C GLN A 389 -61.20 -0.40 -38.22
N ALA A 390 -60.15 0.43 -37.87
CA ALA A 390 -59.60 1.47 -38.71
C ALA A 390 -58.29 0.94 -39.37
#